data_c3e3ccc1169cfd06e6ebc50c4791443f
#
_entry.id   c3e3ccc1169cfd06e6ebc50c4791443f
#
_cell.length_a   1.000
_cell.length_b   1.000
_cell.length_c   1.000
_cell.angle_alpha   90.00
_cell.angle_beta   90.00
_cell.angle_gamma   90.00
#
_symmetry.space_group_name_H-M   'P 1'
#
loop_
_entity.id
_entity.type
_entity.pdbx_description
1 polymer ?
#
loop_
_entity_poly.entity_id
_entity_poly.type
_entity_poly.pdbx_seq_one_letter_code
_entity_poly.pdbx_strand_id
1 'polypeptide(L)'
;MIVGRGDIASVLNDRQGAIFFAAGVSKSTETKETEFQREMELLDKQDKTKCLFYFSTIALDDINKNNEYHNHKRRMELLIKSNFENYNIIRIGNITWGSNPNTFINYIKNKIKNGEPVEIKDEYKYMIDKEQLVLLTDNLPLIGQNQISVFGRMAKVKELI
;
A
#
# COMPACT_ATOMS: atom_id res chain seq x y z
N MET A 1 10.31 13.95 -0.77
CA MET A 1 8.95 14.53 -0.57
C MET A 1 7.95 13.40 -0.32
N ILE A 2 7.10 13.54 0.69
CA ILE A 2 6.06 12.55 1.02
C ILE A 2 4.70 13.12 0.57
N VAL A 3 3.96 12.36 -0.24
CA VAL A 3 2.63 12.68 -0.74
C VAL A 3 1.62 11.75 -0.07
N GLY A 4 0.77 12.30 0.77
CA GLY A 4 -0.21 11.55 1.56
C GLY A 4 -0.15 11.88 3.05
N ARG A 5 -1.17 11.40 3.79
CA ARG A 5 -1.31 11.65 5.24
C ARG A 5 -1.76 10.40 6.00
N GLY A 6 -1.77 9.24 5.34
CA GLY A 6 -2.21 7.98 5.93
C GLY A 6 -1.11 7.29 6.74
N ASP A 7 -1.43 6.09 7.20
CA ASP A 7 -0.56 5.30 8.08
C ASP A 7 0.81 5.00 7.45
N ILE A 8 0.87 4.77 6.13
CA ILE A 8 2.15 4.58 5.43
C ILE A 8 2.95 5.89 5.42
N ALA A 9 2.33 7.01 5.04
CA ALA A 9 3.01 8.30 4.99
C ALA A 9 3.60 8.72 6.35
N SER A 10 2.93 8.36 7.45
CA SER A 10 3.30 8.76 8.81
C SER A 10 4.62 8.19 9.33
N VAL A 11 5.14 7.13 8.70
CA VAL A 11 6.36 6.44 9.15
C VAL A 11 7.55 6.64 8.20
N LEU A 12 7.33 7.21 7.03
CA LEU A 12 8.38 7.38 6.02
C LEU A 12 9.34 8.52 6.36
N ASN A 13 10.60 8.32 6.04
CA ASN A 13 11.63 9.36 6.07
C ASN A 13 11.70 10.06 4.70
N ASP A 14 11.71 11.39 4.71
CA ASP A 14 11.90 12.14 3.46
C ASP A 14 13.34 11.96 2.93
N ARG A 15 13.47 11.79 1.61
CA ARG A 15 14.75 11.63 0.93
C ARG A 15 14.83 12.58 -0.25
N GLN A 16 15.93 13.30 -0.37
CA GLN A 16 16.20 14.15 -1.54
C GLN A 16 16.22 13.29 -2.81
N GLY A 17 15.55 13.74 -3.86
CA GLY A 17 15.43 13.01 -5.13
C GLY A 17 14.31 11.97 -5.18
N ALA A 18 13.64 11.68 -4.06
CA ALA A 18 12.52 10.75 -3.98
C ALA A 18 11.16 11.44 -3.85
N ILE A 19 10.13 10.82 -4.41
CA ILE A 19 8.71 11.08 -4.12
C ILE A 19 8.11 9.81 -3.55
N PHE A 20 7.70 9.84 -2.29
CA PHE A 20 6.96 8.76 -1.66
C PHE A 20 5.46 9.00 -1.85
N PHE A 21 4.86 8.33 -2.82
CA PHE A 21 3.45 8.48 -3.15
C PHE A 21 2.61 7.51 -2.29
N ALA A 22 2.23 7.98 -1.10
CA ALA A 22 1.45 7.25 -0.10
C ALA A 22 0.01 7.79 0.05
N ALA A 23 -0.54 8.40 -1.01
CA ALA A 23 -1.88 8.97 -1.06
C ALA A 23 -2.88 8.08 -1.83
N GLY A 24 -2.54 6.82 -2.04
CA GLY A 24 -3.34 5.88 -2.80
C GLY A 24 -4.63 5.45 -2.08
N VAL A 25 -5.56 4.91 -2.86
CA VAL A 25 -6.75 4.25 -2.33
C VAL A 25 -6.32 3.05 -1.48
N SER A 26 -6.77 3.02 -0.23
CA SER A 26 -6.39 1.99 0.76
C SER A 26 -7.51 0.98 1.07
N LYS A 27 -8.77 1.31 0.75
CA LYS A 27 -9.91 0.44 1.00
C LYS A 27 -10.04 -0.60 -0.11
N SER A 28 -9.78 -1.87 0.20
CA SER A 28 -9.78 -2.97 -0.78
C SER A 28 -11.15 -3.29 -1.39
N THR A 29 -12.22 -2.71 -0.82
CA THR A 29 -13.60 -2.80 -1.31
C THR A 29 -14.07 -1.50 -1.94
N GLU A 30 -13.17 -0.59 -2.30
CA GLU A 30 -13.54 0.67 -2.97
C GLU A 30 -14.05 0.41 -4.38
N THR A 31 -15.13 1.09 -4.73
CA THR A 31 -15.80 1.01 -6.03
C THR A 31 -16.06 2.39 -6.66
N LYS A 32 -15.72 3.45 -5.93
CA LYS A 32 -15.99 4.82 -6.40
C LYS A 32 -14.92 5.25 -7.42
N GLU A 33 -15.32 5.42 -8.66
CA GLU A 33 -14.43 5.91 -9.72
C GLU A 33 -13.81 7.28 -9.39
N THR A 34 -14.52 8.14 -8.63
CA THR A 34 -13.99 9.44 -8.19
C THR A 34 -12.74 9.31 -7.32
N GLU A 35 -12.65 8.27 -6.46
CA GLU A 35 -11.46 8.01 -5.64
C GLU A 35 -10.29 7.50 -6.49
N PHE A 36 -10.58 6.68 -7.49
CA PHE A 36 -9.59 6.19 -8.44
C PHE A 36 -9.05 7.33 -9.32
N GLN A 37 -9.95 8.16 -9.82
CA GLN A 37 -9.57 9.33 -10.62
C GLN A 37 -8.72 10.32 -9.81
N ARG A 38 -9.08 10.60 -8.56
CA ARG A 38 -8.31 11.44 -7.64
C ARG A 38 -6.86 10.95 -7.50
N GLU A 39 -6.66 9.63 -7.32
CA GLU A 39 -5.32 9.05 -7.20
C GLU A 39 -4.50 9.22 -8.48
N MET A 40 -5.11 8.98 -9.65
CA MET A 40 -4.46 9.15 -10.95
C MET A 40 -4.06 10.61 -11.22
N GLU A 41 -4.97 11.56 -10.97
CA GLU A 41 -4.70 12.99 -11.14
C GLU A 41 -3.60 13.50 -10.20
N LEU A 42 -3.57 12.97 -8.97
CA LEU A 42 -2.53 13.32 -8.01
C LEU A 42 -1.17 12.76 -8.45
N LEU A 43 -1.13 11.55 -9.01
CA LEU A 43 0.09 10.96 -9.57
C LEU A 43 0.58 11.78 -10.77
N ASP A 44 -0.31 12.20 -11.66
CA ASP A 44 0.06 12.95 -12.86
C ASP A 44 0.74 14.29 -12.55
N LYS A 45 0.40 14.91 -11.42
CA LYS A 45 1.00 16.17 -10.95
C LYS A 45 2.41 16.01 -10.37
N GLN A 46 2.90 14.77 -10.19
CA GLN A 46 4.21 14.57 -9.59
C GLN A 46 5.35 14.82 -10.58
N ASP A 47 6.49 15.26 -10.05
CA ASP A 47 7.72 15.53 -10.82
C ASP A 47 8.31 14.23 -11.38
N LYS A 48 8.23 14.06 -12.71
CA LYS A 48 8.68 12.85 -13.42
C LYS A 48 10.20 12.68 -13.45
N THR A 49 10.97 13.70 -13.05
CA THR A 49 12.44 13.65 -13.00
C THR A 49 12.96 13.00 -11.71
N LYS A 50 12.10 12.80 -10.72
CA LYS A 50 12.45 12.18 -9.44
C LYS A 50 12.09 10.69 -9.43
N CYS A 51 12.72 9.95 -8.53
CA CYS A 51 12.36 8.55 -8.31
C CYS A 51 11.04 8.45 -7.54
N LEU A 52 10.06 7.77 -8.12
CA LEU A 52 8.77 7.57 -7.50
C LEU A 52 8.72 6.26 -6.71
N PHE A 53 8.37 6.34 -5.44
CA PHE A 53 8.02 5.20 -4.58
C PHE A 53 6.51 5.09 -4.50
N TYR A 54 5.96 3.97 -4.95
CA TYR A 54 4.53 3.70 -4.94
C TYR A 54 4.21 2.48 -4.08
N PHE A 55 3.22 2.61 -3.21
CA PHE A 55 2.78 1.53 -2.32
C PHE A 55 1.55 0.83 -2.90
N SER A 56 1.79 -0.36 -3.42
CA SER A 56 0.81 -1.27 -3.98
C SER A 56 0.50 -2.42 -3.01
N THR A 57 -0.16 -3.46 -3.46
CA THR A 57 -0.57 -4.59 -2.62
C THR A 57 -0.05 -5.92 -3.16
N ILE A 58 0.40 -6.82 -2.28
CA ILE A 58 0.77 -8.21 -2.64
C ILE A 58 -0.41 -9.01 -3.20
N ALA A 59 -1.65 -8.56 -2.98
CA ALA A 59 -2.83 -9.22 -3.56
C ALA A 59 -2.77 -9.27 -5.09
N LEU A 60 -2.00 -8.38 -5.74
CA LEU A 60 -1.81 -8.40 -7.20
C LEU A 60 -0.92 -9.55 -7.69
N ASP A 61 -0.21 -10.24 -6.80
CA ASP A 61 0.57 -11.43 -7.16
C ASP A 61 -0.34 -12.65 -7.40
N ASP A 62 -1.60 -12.59 -6.92
CA ASP A 62 -2.66 -13.52 -7.27
C ASP A 62 -3.48 -12.97 -8.44
N ILE A 63 -3.36 -13.62 -9.60
CA ILE A 63 -4.07 -13.22 -10.83
C ILE A 63 -5.60 -13.30 -10.70
N ASN A 64 -6.11 -14.09 -9.76
CA ASN A 64 -7.56 -14.21 -9.51
C ASN A 64 -8.13 -13.02 -8.72
N LYS A 65 -7.29 -12.17 -8.17
CA LYS A 65 -7.71 -10.92 -7.51
C LYS A 65 -8.01 -9.85 -8.55
N ASN A 66 -9.28 -9.63 -8.86
CA ASN A 66 -9.73 -8.80 -9.99
C ASN A 66 -10.89 -7.84 -9.69
N ASN A 67 -11.15 -7.50 -8.41
CA ASN A 67 -12.15 -6.47 -8.11
C ASN A 67 -11.68 -5.08 -8.60
N GLU A 68 -12.55 -4.08 -8.53
CA GLU A 68 -12.27 -2.72 -9.01
C GLU A 68 -11.02 -2.11 -8.37
N TYR A 69 -10.84 -2.31 -7.07
CA TYR A 69 -9.63 -1.87 -6.36
C TYR A 69 -8.35 -2.51 -6.92
N HIS A 70 -8.34 -3.84 -7.12
CA HIS A 70 -7.17 -4.53 -7.68
C HIS A 70 -6.87 -4.08 -9.11
N ASN A 71 -7.91 -3.89 -9.92
CA ASN A 71 -7.77 -3.40 -11.29
C ASN A 71 -7.23 -1.97 -11.31
N HIS A 72 -7.71 -1.11 -10.40
CA HIS A 72 -7.16 0.23 -10.23
C HIS A 72 -5.68 0.21 -9.83
N LYS A 73 -5.28 -0.63 -8.87
CA LYS A 73 -3.86 -0.77 -8.47
C LYS A 73 -2.97 -1.23 -9.64
N ARG A 74 -3.42 -2.19 -10.46
CA ARG A 74 -2.71 -2.56 -11.70
C ARG A 74 -2.59 -1.39 -12.67
N ARG A 75 -3.66 -0.63 -12.84
CA ARG A 75 -3.67 0.58 -13.69
C ARG A 75 -2.66 1.61 -13.20
N MET A 76 -2.58 1.86 -11.89
CA MET A 76 -1.60 2.77 -11.30
C MET A 76 -0.16 2.30 -11.56
N GLU A 77 0.12 0.99 -11.36
CA GLU A 77 1.45 0.44 -11.67
C GLU A 77 1.83 0.63 -13.14
N LEU A 78 0.89 0.45 -14.08
CA LEU A 78 1.12 0.68 -15.52
C LEU A 78 1.38 2.16 -15.81
N LEU A 79 0.61 3.08 -15.22
CA LEU A 79 0.81 4.52 -15.38
C LEU A 79 2.20 4.95 -14.88
N ILE A 80 2.66 4.41 -13.77
CA ILE A 80 3.98 4.69 -13.23
C ILE A 80 5.07 4.20 -14.19
N LYS A 81 4.98 2.96 -14.65
CA LYS A 81 5.92 2.36 -15.60
C LYS A 81 6.02 3.13 -16.91
N SER A 82 4.93 3.76 -17.35
CA SER A 82 4.88 4.53 -18.60
C SER A 82 5.37 5.97 -18.45
N ASN A 83 5.29 6.57 -17.26
CA ASN A 83 5.50 8.01 -17.07
C ASN A 83 6.74 8.36 -16.26
N PHE A 84 7.32 7.42 -15.49
CA PHE A 84 8.47 7.68 -14.65
C PHE A 84 9.69 6.89 -15.14
N GLU A 85 10.80 7.55 -15.30
CA GLU A 85 12.06 6.91 -15.66
C GLU A 85 12.61 6.05 -14.51
N ASN A 86 12.50 6.57 -13.29
CA ASN A 86 12.97 5.90 -12.07
C ASN A 86 11.81 5.68 -11.11
N TYR A 87 11.60 4.44 -10.70
CA TYR A 87 10.54 4.11 -9.74
C TYR A 87 10.85 2.86 -8.91
N ASN A 88 10.23 2.81 -7.74
CA ASN A 88 10.14 1.64 -6.88
C ASN A 88 8.64 1.36 -6.60
N ILE A 89 8.07 0.37 -7.27
CA ILE A 89 6.72 -0.13 -6.98
C ILE A 89 6.86 -1.20 -5.89
N ILE A 90 6.28 -0.94 -4.72
CA ILE A 90 6.40 -1.79 -3.55
C ILE A 90 5.03 -2.38 -3.25
N ARG A 91 4.85 -3.66 -3.56
CA ARG A 91 3.67 -4.43 -3.18
C ARG A 91 3.86 -4.93 -1.75
N ILE A 92 3.04 -4.44 -0.82
CA ILE A 92 3.16 -4.78 0.59
C ILE A 92 1.98 -5.63 1.07
N GLY A 93 2.22 -6.42 2.11
CA GLY A 93 1.19 -7.12 2.88
C GLY A 93 0.38 -6.17 3.77
N ASN A 94 -0.38 -6.75 4.70
CA ASN A 94 -1.12 -5.94 5.67
C ASN A 94 -0.16 -5.27 6.64
N ILE A 95 -0.42 -4.00 6.95
CA ILE A 95 0.40 -3.25 7.92
C ILE A 95 -0.03 -3.55 9.36
N THR A 96 0.94 -3.56 10.30
CA THR A 96 0.68 -3.83 11.73
C THR A 96 0.46 -2.55 12.55
N TRP A 97 0.67 -1.38 11.97
CA TRP A 97 0.55 -0.08 12.65
C TRP A 97 -0.54 0.79 12.06
N GLY A 98 -0.77 1.93 12.70
CA GLY A 98 -1.66 2.98 12.23
C GLY A 98 -3.08 2.89 12.78
N SER A 99 -3.87 3.89 12.42
CA SER A 99 -5.23 4.10 12.93
C SER A 99 -6.33 3.98 11.87
N ASN A 100 -5.96 3.74 10.61
CA ASN A 100 -6.95 3.62 9.53
C ASN A 100 -7.91 2.45 9.82
N PRO A 101 -9.22 2.70 10.00
CA PRO A 101 -10.20 1.66 10.33
C PRO A 101 -10.37 0.60 9.22
N ASN A 102 -9.94 0.91 8.01
CA ASN A 102 -10.03 -0.01 6.86
C ASN A 102 -8.85 -0.99 6.77
N THR A 103 -7.82 -0.86 7.62
CA THR A 103 -6.77 -1.89 7.70
C THR A 103 -7.35 -3.17 8.31
N PHE A 104 -6.82 -4.30 7.87
CA PHE A 104 -7.32 -5.62 8.29
C PHE A 104 -7.40 -5.76 9.83
N ILE A 105 -6.32 -5.40 10.54
CA ILE A 105 -6.27 -5.50 12.01
C ILE A 105 -7.29 -4.56 12.66
N ASN A 106 -7.32 -3.30 12.25
CA ASN A 106 -8.20 -2.31 12.86
C ASN A 106 -9.68 -2.61 12.57
N TYR A 107 -9.98 -3.10 11.37
CA TYR A 107 -11.33 -3.55 11.03
C TYR A 107 -11.83 -4.65 11.98
N ILE A 108 -11.02 -5.68 12.23
CA ILE A 108 -11.40 -6.76 13.15
C ILE A 108 -11.53 -6.24 14.58
N LYS A 109 -10.54 -5.47 15.07
CA LYS A 109 -10.58 -4.90 16.43
C LYS A 109 -11.80 -4.01 16.64
N ASN A 110 -12.19 -3.21 15.67
CA ASN A 110 -13.38 -2.36 15.75
C ASN A 110 -14.66 -3.19 15.84
N LYS A 111 -14.79 -4.24 15.04
CA LYS A 111 -15.93 -5.15 15.11
C LYS A 111 -16.05 -5.80 16.49
N ILE A 112 -14.97 -6.34 17.02
CA ILE A 112 -14.94 -6.94 18.36
C ILE A 112 -15.34 -5.92 19.42
N LYS A 113 -14.78 -4.71 19.36
CA LYS A 113 -15.11 -3.62 20.29
C LYS A 113 -16.59 -3.24 20.26
N ASN A 114 -17.20 -3.28 19.08
CA ASN A 114 -18.60 -2.94 18.90
C ASN A 114 -19.57 -4.12 19.19
N GLY A 115 -19.06 -5.29 19.59
CA GLY A 115 -19.88 -6.49 19.81
C GLY A 115 -20.46 -7.09 18.51
N GLU A 116 -19.88 -6.73 17.35
CA GLU A 116 -20.32 -7.24 16.07
C GLU A 116 -19.73 -8.65 15.82
N PRO A 117 -20.49 -9.55 15.16
CA PRO A 117 -20.00 -10.88 14.84
C PRO A 117 -18.78 -10.77 13.89
N VAL A 118 -17.70 -11.43 14.26
CA VAL A 118 -16.49 -11.55 13.44
C VAL A 118 -16.26 -13.02 13.13
N GLU A 119 -16.31 -13.38 11.87
CA GLU A 119 -15.85 -14.68 11.41
C GLU A 119 -14.33 -14.67 11.36
N ILE A 120 -13.68 -15.27 12.35
CA ILE A 120 -12.22 -15.42 12.37
C ILE A 120 -11.89 -16.70 11.62
N LYS A 121 -11.52 -16.54 10.35
CA LYS A 121 -11.06 -17.67 9.53
C LYS A 121 -9.71 -18.16 10.05
N ASP A 122 -9.54 -19.49 10.07
CA ASP A 122 -8.22 -20.09 10.36
C ASP A 122 -7.32 -20.00 9.11
N GLU A 123 -6.94 -18.79 8.79
CA GLU A 123 -6.09 -18.47 7.65
C GLU A 123 -4.86 -17.66 8.09
N TYR A 124 -3.84 -17.69 7.26
CA TYR A 124 -2.66 -16.85 7.44
C TYR A 124 -2.78 -15.55 6.66
N LYS A 125 -2.22 -14.48 7.22
CA LYS A 125 -2.03 -13.19 6.56
C LYS A 125 -0.56 -12.80 6.58
N TYR A 126 -0.13 -12.18 5.51
CA TYR A 126 1.19 -11.55 5.44
C TYR A 126 1.12 -10.15 6.08
N MET A 127 1.99 -9.94 7.06
CA MET A 127 2.03 -8.73 7.88
C MET A 127 3.39 -8.07 7.75
N ILE A 128 3.40 -6.76 7.48
CA ILE A 128 4.62 -5.96 7.47
C ILE A 128 4.61 -5.00 8.67
N ASP A 129 5.73 -4.90 9.38
CA ASP A 129 5.93 -3.96 10.47
C ASP A 129 6.54 -2.64 9.94
N LYS A 130 6.32 -1.54 10.66
CA LYS A 130 6.76 -0.20 10.22
C LYS A 130 8.28 -0.12 10.04
N GLU A 131 9.04 -0.78 10.90
CA GLU A 131 10.50 -0.82 10.85
C GLU A 131 10.99 -1.51 9.57
N GLN A 132 10.32 -2.56 9.11
CA GLN A 132 10.63 -3.24 7.86
C GLN A 132 10.36 -2.31 6.65
N LEU A 133 9.24 -1.59 6.67
CA LEU A 133 8.93 -0.65 5.58
C LEU A 133 9.92 0.51 5.53
N VAL A 134 10.26 1.10 6.68
CA VAL A 134 11.23 2.21 6.77
C VAL A 134 12.60 1.74 6.29
N LEU A 135 13.10 0.60 6.79
CA LEU A 135 14.38 0.05 6.36
C LEU A 135 14.43 -0.17 4.84
N LEU A 136 13.37 -0.71 4.26
CA LEU A 136 13.28 -0.92 2.82
C LEU A 136 13.31 0.41 2.05
N THR A 137 12.46 1.37 2.42
CA THR A 137 12.34 2.64 1.71
C THR A 137 13.57 3.53 1.84
N ASP A 138 14.28 3.44 2.97
CA ASP A 138 15.53 4.17 3.18
C ASP A 138 16.71 3.63 2.34
N ASN A 139 16.67 2.34 1.96
CA ASN A 139 17.77 1.68 1.28
C ASN A 139 17.52 1.37 -0.20
N LEU A 140 16.29 1.44 -0.70
CA LEU A 140 16.03 1.24 -2.11
C LEU A 140 16.70 2.32 -2.98
N PRO A 141 17.22 1.96 -4.18
CA PRO A 141 17.90 2.90 -5.05
C PRO A 141 16.96 3.97 -5.60
N LEU A 142 17.51 5.16 -5.87
CA LEU A 142 16.79 6.26 -6.53
C LEU A 142 16.89 6.21 -8.06
N ILE A 143 17.63 5.24 -8.60
CA ILE A 143 17.83 5.04 -10.04
C ILE A 143 17.38 3.62 -10.37
N GLY A 144 16.70 3.50 -11.51
CA GLY A 144 16.23 2.22 -12.02
C GLY A 144 14.72 2.00 -11.86
N GLN A 145 14.28 0.86 -12.36
CA GLN A 145 12.87 0.49 -12.47
C GLN A 145 12.64 -0.80 -11.68
N ASN A 146 12.15 -0.67 -10.46
CA ASN A 146 12.00 -1.80 -9.56
C ASN A 146 10.53 -2.06 -9.22
N GLN A 147 10.16 -3.34 -9.18
CA GLN A 147 8.90 -3.81 -8.62
C GLN A 147 9.21 -4.95 -7.64
N ILE A 148 8.79 -4.78 -6.39
CA ILE A 148 9.16 -5.66 -5.28
C ILE A 148 7.90 -6.06 -4.54
N SER A 149 7.74 -7.36 -4.25
CA SER A 149 6.69 -7.87 -3.37
C SER A 149 7.29 -8.16 -1.98
N VAL A 150 6.76 -7.47 -0.96
CA VAL A 150 7.21 -7.56 0.42
C VAL A 150 6.13 -8.24 1.25
N PHE A 151 6.29 -9.52 1.47
CA PHE A 151 5.30 -10.33 2.21
C PHE A 151 5.35 -10.05 3.72
N GLY A 152 6.52 -9.72 4.27
CA GLY A 152 6.71 -9.60 5.70
C GLY A 152 6.63 -10.96 6.41
N ARG A 153 6.10 -10.98 7.64
CA ARG A 153 5.88 -12.23 8.38
C ARG A 153 4.49 -12.80 8.14
N MET A 154 4.38 -14.11 8.17
CA MET A 154 3.12 -14.81 8.13
C MET A 154 2.57 -14.97 9.55
N ALA A 155 1.32 -14.57 9.79
CA ALA A 155 0.66 -14.70 11.09
C ALA A 155 -0.76 -15.25 10.91
N LYS A 156 -1.20 -16.09 11.85
CA LYS A 156 -2.60 -16.53 11.90
C LYS A 156 -3.49 -15.37 12.32
N VAL A 157 -4.65 -15.26 11.70
CA VAL A 157 -5.61 -14.18 12.02
C VAL A 157 -5.95 -14.16 13.51
N LYS A 158 -6.15 -15.30 14.13
CA LYS A 158 -6.45 -15.42 15.57
C LYS A 158 -5.32 -14.95 16.52
N GLU A 159 -4.10 -14.81 16.01
CA GLU A 159 -2.95 -14.31 16.79
C GLU A 159 -2.78 -12.80 16.69
N LEU A 160 -3.57 -12.16 15.82
CA LEU A 160 -3.49 -10.72 15.53
C LEU A 160 -4.53 -9.88 16.30
N ILE A 161 -5.40 -10.55 17.06
CA ILE A 161 -6.58 -9.96 17.72
C ILE A 161 -6.49 -10.10 19.24
#